data_430c609d08ee84082ac97c9c7eb9e727
#
_entry.id   430c609d08ee84082ac97c9c7eb9e727
#
_cell.length_a   1.000
_cell.length_b   1.000
_cell.length_c   1.000
_cell.angle_alpha   90.00
_cell.angle_beta   90.00
_cell.angle_gamma   90.00
#
_symmetry.space_group_name_H-M   'P 1'
#
loop_
_entity.id
_entity.type
_entity.pdbx_description
1 polymer ?
#
loop_
_entity_poly.entity_id
_entity_poly.type
_entity_poly.pdbx_seq_one_letter_code
_entity_poly.pdbx_strand_id
1 'polypeptide(L)'
;MNSIAANLARARIPRMKHIEKKRRIGLLVPSSNSTQEPEFVQMLPESVSLHVARLSLSRIDPDSTVSIVAELEKESRKLGDAAVDIVVLAATAPSTRLGKGYDAQLIRRMEEASSRPATTAATAMLDAFATLGVRRVALAAAWSETTNKWVAAFLEAHGIEVLSQVAMGVVSNNEVGRLHPDTAFEHGRKADRKDADAVFLACGNWWTASIVESLERAVAKPVLTTNNMTLWHALRKIGVSEGVPGFGRLLSDMPDLPGAIPAKAA
;
A
#
# COMPACT_ATOMS: atom_id res chain seq x y z
N MET A 1 -15.22 -53.80 13.00
CA MET A 1 -15.01 -52.64 12.09
C MET A 1 -16.00 -51.47 12.27
N ASN A 2 -16.65 -51.30 13.45
CA ASN A 2 -17.70 -50.26 13.63
C ASN A 2 -17.36 -49.12 14.63
N SER A 3 -16.13 -49.03 15.11
CA SER A 3 -15.77 -48.06 16.14
C SER A 3 -15.30 -46.70 15.59
N ILE A 4 -14.63 -46.68 14.43
CA ILE A 4 -14.06 -45.45 13.85
C ILE A 4 -15.16 -44.61 13.21
N ALA A 5 -16.12 -45.20 12.50
CA ALA A 5 -17.24 -44.48 11.89
C ALA A 5 -18.17 -43.81 12.92
N ALA A 6 -18.38 -44.44 14.09
CA ALA A 6 -19.18 -43.89 15.17
C ALA A 6 -18.50 -42.70 15.89
N ASN A 7 -17.17 -42.67 15.96
CA ASN A 7 -16.43 -41.56 16.55
C ASN A 7 -16.33 -40.32 15.60
N LEU A 8 -16.31 -40.52 14.30
CA LEU A 8 -16.32 -39.43 13.33
C LEU A 8 -17.68 -38.72 13.30
N ALA A 9 -18.80 -39.40 13.54
CA ALA A 9 -20.12 -38.81 13.62
C ALA A 9 -20.34 -37.93 14.86
N ARG A 10 -19.51 -38.03 15.90
CA ARG A 10 -19.56 -37.19 17.11
C ARG A 10 -18.58 -36.04 17.13
N ALA A 11 -17.61 -36.00 16.24
CA ALA A 11 -16.76 -34.85 16.07
C ALA A 11 -17.64 -33.72 15.45
N ARG A 12 -18.19 -32.84 16.28
CA ARG A 12 -18.66 -31.55 15.81
C ARG A 12 -17.44 -30.82 15.24
N ILE A 13 -17.20 -30.97 13.93
CA ILE A 13 -16.31 -30.06 13.22
C ILE A 13 -16.88 -28.67 13.51
N PRO A 14 -16.14 -27.77 14.20
CA PRO A 14 -16.61 -26.41 14.36
C PRO A 14 -16.96 -25.92 12.96
N ARG A 15 -18.22 -25.57 12.72
CA ARG A 15 -18.59 -24.90 11.47
C ARG A 15 -17.77 -23.61 11.44
N MET A 16 -16.65 -23.65 10.75
CA MET A 16 -15.94 -22.44 10.40
C MET A 16 -16.97 -21.54 9.73
N LYS A 17 -17.20 -20.36 10.30
CA LYS A 17 -18.08 -19.36 9.72
C LYS A 17 -17.55 -19.09 8.32
N HIS A 18 -18.26 -19.55 7.29
CA HIS A 18 -17.90 -19.24 5.91
C HIS A 18 -18.16 -17.75 5.71
N ILE A 19 -17.08 -16.98 5.75
CA ILE A 19 -17.16 -15.56 5.42
C ILE A 19 -17.05 -15.49 3.90
N GLU A 20 -18.14 -15.13 3.26
CA GLU A 20 -18.14 -14.88 1.83
C GLU A 20 -17.28 -13.66 1.53
N LYS A 21 -16.15 -13.87 0.89
CA LYS A 21 -15.27 -12.79 0.44
C LYS A 21 -15.85 -12.20 -0.85
N LYS A 22 -16.48 -11.05 -0.74
CA LYS A 22 -17.16 -10.37 -1.86
C LYS A 22 -16.21 -9.68 -2.81
N ARG A 23 -15.02 -9.30 -2.34
CA ARG A 23 -14.00 -8.58 -3.10
C ARG A 23 -12.63 -9.21 -2.95
N ARG A 24 -11.82 -9.11 -3.99
CA ARG A 24 -10.48 -9.70 -4.07
C ARG A 24 -9.48 -8.65 -4.54
N ILE A 25 -8.44 -8.41 -3.75
CA ILE A 25 -7.31 -7.56 -4.15
C ILE A 25 -6.15 -8.46 -4.55
N GLY A 26 -5.65 -8.30 -5.77
CA GLY A 26 -4.40 -8.90 -6.24
C GLY A 26 -3.25 -7.94 -5.97
N LEU A 27 -2.27 -8.33 -5.16
CA LEU A 27 -1.15 -7.50 -4.74
C LEU A 27 0.14 -7.99 -5.37
N LEU A 28 0.82 -7.13 -6.11
CA LEU A 28 2.17 -7.35 -6.61
C LEU A 28 3.16 -6.68 -5.66
N VAL A 29 3.99 -7.47 -5.00
CA VAL A 29 4.98 -6.99 -4.02
C VAL A 29 6.40 -7.39 -4.40
N PRO A 30 7.43 -6.63 -4.01
CA PRO A 30 8.81 -7.09 -4.12
C PRO A 30 9.02 -8.43 -3.42
N SER A 31 9.79 -9.34 -4.02
CA SER A 31 9.99 -10.72 -3.49
C SER A 31 10.59 -10.74 -2.09
N SER A 32 11.37 -9.74 -1.74
CA SER A 32 11.99 -9.56 -0.42
C SER A 32 11.14 -8.77 0.58
N ASN A 33 9.92 -8.32 0.18
CA ASN A 33 9.02 -7.62 1.09
C ASN A 33 8.37 -8.61 2.06
N SER A 34 8.48 -8.35 3.35
CA SER A 34 7.91 -9.17 4.43
C SER A 34 6.88 -8.44 5.29
N THR A 35 6.58 -7.19 4.96
CA THR A 35 5.75 -6.30 5.78
C THR A 35 4.39 -5.99 5.15
N GLN A 36 4.34 -5.77 3.83
CA GLN A 36 3.10 -5.34 3.17
C GLN A 36 1.95 -6.34 3.31
N GLU A 37 2.21 -7.63 3.08
CA GLU A 37 1.18 -8.65 3.21
C GLU A 37 0.56 -8.68 4.62
N PRO A 38 1.34 -8.82 5.72
CA PRO A 38 0.78 -8.83 7.06
C PRO A 38 0.13 -7.48 7.45
N GLU A 39 0.65 -6.33 7.04
CA GLU A 39 -0.03 -5.04 7.28
C GLU A 39 -1.36 -4.94 6.52
N PHE A 40 -1.40 -5.35 5.24
CA PHE A 40 -2.64 -5.38 4.48
C PHE A 40 -3.67 -6.29 5.12
N VAL A 41 -3.27 -7.50 5.53
CA VAL A 41 -4.18 -8.44 6.22
C VAL A 41 -4.77 -7.83 7.50
N GLN A 42 -4.00 -7.06 8.26
CA GLN A 42 -4.48 -6.37 9.47
C GLN A 42 -5.45 -5.23 9.15
N MET A 43 -5.24 -4.54 8.04
CA MET A 43 -6.04 -3.38 7.62
C MET A 43 -7.24 -3.74 6.72
N LEU A 44 -7.37 -4.99 6.26
CA LEU A 44 -8.44 -5.39 5.35
C LEU A 44 -9.78 -5.59 6.08
N PRO A 45 -10.89 -5.09 5.52
CA PRO A 45 -12.23 -5.50 5.95
C PRO A 45 -12.43 -7.00 5.79
N GLU A 46 -13.25 -7.63 6.66
CA GLU A 46 -13.52 -9.08 6.58
C GLU A 46 -14.09 -9.53 5.22
N SER A 47 -14.79 -8.64 4.52
CA SER A 47 -15.38 -8.90 3.20
C SER A 47 -14.38 -8.96 2.06
N VAL A 48 -13.10 -8.58 2.27
CA VAL A 48 -12.07 -8.52 1.23
C VAL A 48 -11.00 -9.57 1.46
N SER A 49 -10.56 -10.24 0.39
CA SER A 49 -9.43 -11.17 0.43
C SER A 49 -8.22 -10.62 -0.32
N LEU A 50 -7.02 -10.99 0.15
CA LEU A 50 -5.76 -10.64 -0.46
C LEU A 50 -5.18 -11.85 -1.22
N HIS A 51 -4.74 -11.63 -2.45
CA HIS A 51 -4.08 -12.60 -3.31
C HIS A 51 -2.75 -11.98 -3.75
N VAL A 52 -1.62 -12.66 -3.53
CA VAL A 52 -0.30 -12.03 -3.67
C VAL A 52 0.53 -12.76 -4.71
N ALA A 53 1.17 -11.98 -5.58
CA ALA A 53 2.25 -12.43 -6.44
C ALA A 53 3.51 -11.59 -6.18
N ARG A 54 4.69 -12.17 -6.40
CA ARG A 54 5.95 -11.54 -6.05
C ARG A 54 6.77 -11.22 -7.28
N LEU A 55 7.34 -10.02 -7.30
CA LEU A 55 8.26 -9.54 -8.32
C LEU A 55 9.70 -9.58 -7.79
N SER A 56 10.63 -10.10 -8.56
CA SER A 56 12.02 -10.27 -8.14
C SER A 56 12.68 -8.93 -7.80
N LEU A 57 12.93 -8.70 -6.51
CA LEU A 57 13.66 -7.53 -6.00
C LEU A 57 14.23 -7.84 -4.61
N SER A 58 15.54 -7.73 -4.47
CA SER A 58 16.25 -7.89 -3.20
C SER A 58 16.82 -6.59 -2.64
N ARG A 59 17.05 -5.58 -3.49
CA ARG A 59 17.67 -4.30 -3.13
C ARG A 59 16.85 -3.12 -3.63
N ILE A 60 16.95 -2.01 -2.94
CA ILE A 60 16.31 -0.74 -3.31
C ILE A 60 17.40 0.18 -3.90
N ASP A 61 17.80 -0.11 -5.12
CA ASP A 61 18.78 0.65 -5.90
C ASP A 61 18.24 0.97 -7.31
N PRO A 62 18.91 1.81 -8.11
CA PRO A 62 18.42 2.24 -9.42
C PRO A 62 18.08 1.08 -10.37
N ASP A 63 18.99 0.11 -10.49
CA ASP A 63 18.87 -0.98 -11.47
C ASP A 63 17.79 -1.98 -11.04
N SER A 64 17.76 -2.34 -9.76
CA SER A 64 16.75 -3.24 -9.19
C SER A 64 15.35 -2.66 -9.29
N THR A 65 15.18 -1.35 -9.09
CA THR A 65 13.87 -0.69 -9.19
C THR A 65 13.33 -0.60 -10.61
N VAL A 66 14.19 -0.68 -11.62
CA VAL A 66 13.77 -0.80 -13.04
C VAL A 66 13.53 -2.26 -13.41
N SER A 67 14.39 -3.17 -12.98
CA SER A 67 14.31 -4.59 -13.36
C SER A 67 13.09 -5.32 -12.78
N ILE A 68 12.56 -4.85 -11.65
CA ILE A 68 11.38 -5.47 -11.00
C ILE A 68 10.17 -5.57 -11.95
N VAL A 69 10.02 -4.62 -12.88
CA VAL A 69 8.89 -4.60 -13.81
C VAL A 69 9.04 -5.56 -15.00
N ALA A 70 10.17 -6.28 -15.11
CA ALA A 70 10.37 -7.29 -16.16
C ALA A 70 9.41 -8.49 -16.03
N GLU A 71 8.94 -8.77 -14.82
CA GLU A 71 7.98 -9.86 -14.53
C GLU A 71 6.53 -9.35 -14.37
N LEU A 72 6.30 -8.04 -14.56
CA LEU A 72 5.03 -7.40 -14.25
C LEU A 72 3.82 -8.07 -14.92
N GLU A 73 3.89 -8.28 -16.23
CA GLU A 73 2.79 -8.87 -16.99
C GLU A 73 2.55 -10.33 -16.62
N LYS A 74 3.64 -11.09 -16.42
CA LYS A 74 3.57 -12.50 -16.04
C LYS A 74 2.86 -12.68 -14.71
N GLU A 75 3.24 -11.90 -13.71
CA GLU A 75 2.65 -12.00 -12.37
C GLU A 75 1.25 -11.38 -12.32
N SER A 76 0.98 -10.31 -13.10
CA SER A 76 -0.37 -9.75 -13.26
C SER A 76 -1.35 -10.76 -13.86
N ARG A 77 -0.94 -11.54 -14.87
CA ARG A 77 -1.76 -12.58 -15.48
C ARG A 77 -2.20 -13.62 -14.46
N LYS A 78 -1.29 -14.07 -13.58
CA LYS A 78 -1.63 -15.04 -12.51
C LYS A 78 -2.68 -14.51 -11.54
N LEU A 79 -2.64 -13.21 -11.23
CA LEU A 79 -3.67 -12.56 -10.42
C LEU A 79 -5.00 -12.44 -11.20
N GLY A 80 -4.94 -12.21 -12.51
CA GLY A 80 -6.09 -12.27 -13.40
C GLY A 80 -6.79 -13.65 -13.38
N ASP A 81 -6.00 -14.74 -13.41
CA ASP A 81 -6.50 -16.12 -13.31
C ASP A 81 -7.21 -16.38 -11.98
N ALA A 82 -6.76 -15.73 -10.88
CA ALA A 82 -7.43 -15.78 -9.57
C ALA A 82 -8.73 -14.94 -9.53
N ALA A 83 -9.11 -14.31 -10.63
CA ALA A 83 -10.30 -13.47 -10.76
C ALA A 83 -10.37 -12.37 -9.69
N VAL A 84 -9.25 -11.67 -9.47
CA VAL A 84 -9.21 -10.52 -8.56
C VAL A 84 -10.02 -9.35 -9.15
N ASP A 85 -10.56 -8.48 -8.29
CA ASP A 85 -11.31 -7.28 -8.73
C ASP A 85 -10.37 -6.14 -9.15
N ILE A 86 -9.13 -6.14 -8.65
CA ILE A 86 -8.10 -5.15 -8.98
C ILE A 86 -6.70 -5.75 -8.80
N VAL A 87 -5.76 -5.37 -9.67
CA VAL A 87 -4.32 -5.66 -9.53
C VAL A 87 -3.60 -4.40 -9.05
N VAL A 88 -2.78 -4.53 -8.01
CA VAL A 88 -2.11 -3.41 -7.33
C VAL A 88 -0.61 -3.63 -7.33
N LEU A 89 0.15 -2.76 -7.99
CA LEU A 89 1.61 -2.72 -7.82
C LEU A 89 1.95 -1.94 -6.55
N ALA A 90 2.20 -2.66 -5.47
CA ALA A 90 2.47 -2.11 -4.15
C ALA A 90 3.97 -1.84 -3.95
N ALA A 91 4.57 -1.04 -4.84
CA ALA A 91 5.99 -0.75 -4.83
C ALA A 91 6.24 0.74 -5.18
N THR A 92 6.48 1.58 -4.16
CA THR A 92 6.62 3.04 -4.33
C THR A 92 7.82 3.39 -5.21
N ALA A 93 9.03 2.98 -4.86
CA ALA A 93 10.23 3.35 -5.60
C ALA A 93 10.16 2.90 -7.08
N PRO A 94 9.78 1.66 -7.41
CA PRO A 94 9.57 1.27 -8.81
C PRO A 94 8.52 2.10 -9.54
N SER A 95 7.38 2.40 -8.93
CA SER A 95 6.29 3.11 -9.60
C SER A 95 6.53 4.61 -9.79
N THR A 96 7.46 5.21 -9.04
CA THR A 96 7.84 6.63 -9.16
C THR A 96 9.12 6.85 -9.98
N ARG A 97 9.91 5.79 -10.22
CA ARG A 97 11.31 5.85 -10.67
C ARG A 97 11.56 6.61 -11.97
N LEU A 98 10.69 6.46 -12.94
CA LEU A 98 10.84 7.09 -14.26
C LEU A 98 9.98 8.37 -14.42
N GLY A 99 9.55 8.95 -13.30
CA GLY A 99 8.88 10.25 -13.28
C GLY A 99 7.42 10.22 -13.70
N LYS A 100 6.92 11.39 -14.09
CA LYS A 100 5.51 11.63 -14.38
C LYS A 100 4.99 10.77 -15.51
N GLY A 101 3.86 10.10 -15.28
CA GLY A 101 3.15 9.26 -16.27
C GLY A 101 3.69 7.82 -16.38
N TYR A 102 4.77 7.48 -15.68
CA TYR A 102 5.27 6.11 -15.68
C TYR A 102 4.33 5.16 -14.95
N ASP A 103 3.74 5.59 -13.85
CA ASP A 103 2.71 4.86 -13.12
C ASP A 103 1.51 4.49 -14.02
N ALA A 104 1.06 5.42 -14.85
CA ALA A 104 -0.01 5.16 -15.82
C ALA A 104 0.40 4.13 -16.91
N GLN A 105 1.68 4.08 -17.30
CA GLN A 105 2.19 3.05 -18.21
C GLN A 105 2.15 1.67 -17.53
N LEU A 106 2.58 1.57 -16.27
CA LEU A 106 2.55 0.33 -15.50
C LEU A 106 1.11 -0.17 -15.31
N ILE A 107 0.16 0.72 -15.03
CA ILE A 107 -1.26 0.39 -14.92
C ILE A 107 -1.75 -0.26 -16.20
N ARG A 108 -1.54 0.36 -17.38
CA ARG A 108 -1.97 -0.22 -18.66
C ARG A 108 -1.39 -1.61 -18.90
N ARG A 109 -0.09 -1.81 -18.64
CA ARG A 109 0.56 -3.13 -18.77
C ARG A 109 -0.09 -4.20 -17.88
N MET A 110 -0.43 -3.85 -16.63
CA MET A 110 -1.11 -4.76 -15.71
C MET A 110 -2.54 -5.07 -16.17
N GLU A 111 -3.29 -4.06 -16.62
CA GLU A 111 -4.66 -4.22 -17.12
C GLU A 111 -4.72 -5.10 -18.37
N GLU A 112 -3.84 -4.87 -19.34
CA GLU A 112 -3.73 -5.68 -20.56
C GLU A 112 -3.37 -7.14 -20.23
N ALA A 113 -2.45 -7.37 -19.29
CA ALA A 113 -2.00 -8.71 -18.93
C ALA A 113 -3.02 -9.49 -18.10
N SER A 114 -3.71 -8.84 -17.17
CA SER A 114 -4.63 -9.49 -16.23
C SER A 114 -6.09 -9.47 -16.66
N SER A 115 -6.46 -8.60 -17.60
CA SER A 115 -7.86 -8.27 -17.96
C SER A 115 -8.66 -7.78 -16.72
N ARG A 116 -7.99 -7.09 -15.81
CA ARG A 116 -8.56 -6.55 -14.57
C ARG A 116 -8.15 -5.09 -14.40
N PRO A 117 -8.98 -4.26 -13.75
CA PRO A 117 -8.55 -2.92 -13.32
C PRO A 117 -7.23 -3.00 -12.56
N ALA A 118 -6.39 -1.97 -12.70
CA ALA A 118 -5.12 -1.94 -11.98
C ALA A 118 -4.84 -0.57 -11.36
N THR A 119 -3.91 -0.54 -10.42
CA THR A 119 -3.35 0.68 -9.83
C THR A 119 -1.92 0.47 -9.33
N THR A 120 -1.26 1.56 -8.96
CA THR A 120 0.10 1.55 -8.38
C THR A 120 0.14 2.31 -7.07
N ALA A 121 1.17 2.07 -6.26
CA ALA A 121 1.44 2.85 -5.06
C ALA A 121 1.66 4.34 -5.37
N ALA A 122 2.24 4.68 -6.53
CA ALA A 122 2.42 6.07 -6.95
C ALA A 122 1.08 6.77 -7.24
N THR A 123 0.20 6.14 -8.00
CA THR A 123 -1.15 6.66 -8.28
C THR A 123 -1.97 6.81 -6.99
N ALA A 124 -1.95 5.78 -6.13
CA ALA A 124 -2.64 5.80 -4.84
C ALA A 124 -2.17 6.95 -3.94
N MET A 125 -0.86 7.22 -3.93
CA MET A 125 -0.26 8.32 -3.19
C MET A 125 -0.75 9.67 -3.70
N LEU A 126 -0.74 9.89 -5.00
CA LEU A 126 -1.20 11.16 -5.60
C LEU A 126 -2.70 11.40 -5.34
N ASP A 127 -3.51 10.36 -5.48
CA ASP A 127 -4.95 10.45 -5.24
C ASP A 127 -5.27 10.68 -3.75
N ALA A 128 -4.52 10.08 -2.83
CA ALA A 128 -4.68 10.34 -1.41
C ALA A 128 -4.32 11.78 -1.04
N PHE A 129 -3.23 12.32 -1.60
CA PHE A 129 -2.88 13.73 -1.40
C PHE A 129 -3.95 14.67 -1.97
N ALA A 130 -4.43 14.40 -3.18
CA ALA A 130 -5.48 15.21 -3.80
C ALA A 130 -6.78 15.18 -2.99
N THR A 131 -7.21 14.00 -2.55
CA THR A 131 -8.43 13.81 -1.75
C THR A 131 -8.37 14.55 -0.41
N LEU A 132 -7.21 14.54 0.25
CA LEU A 132 -7.02 15.22 1.55
C LEU A 132 -6.59 16.68 1.42
N GLY A 133 -6.46 17.20 0.19
CA GLY A 133 -6.02 18.58 -0.06
C GLY A 133 -4.56 18.84 0.32
N VAL A 134 -3.74 17.78 0.42
CA VAL A 134 -2.32 17.87 0.78
C VAL A 134 -1.52 18.41 -0.41
N ARG A 135 -0.77 19.48 -0.16
CA ARG A 135 0.11 20.11 -1.14
C ARG A 135 1.55 20.22 -0.65
N ARG A 136 1.77 20.13 0.64
CA ARG A 136 3.08 20.24 1.30
C ARG A 136 3.29 19.07 2.24
N VAL A 137 4.34 18.30 2.03
CA VAL A 137 4.61 17.09 2.82
C VAL A 137 5.95 17.13 3.53
N ALA A 138 5.98 16.53 4.72
CA ALA A 138 7.19 16.13 5.41
C ALA A 138 7.44 14.66 5.09
N LEU A 139 8.56 14.33 4.40
CA LEU A 139 8.87 13.00 3.90
C LEU A 139 9.87 12.27 4.82
N ALA A 140 9.49 11.11 5.32
CA ALA A 140 10.41 10.18 6.00
C ALA A 140 10.40 8.82 5.28
N ALA A 141 11.58 8.19 5.16
CA ALA A 141 11.70 6.90 4.51
C ALA A 141 12.80 6.03 5.12
N ALA A 142 12.62 4.71 5.03
CA ALA A 142 13.61 3.74 5.51
C ALA A 142 14.82 3.60 4.56
N TRP A 143 14.66 3.87 3.29
CA TRP A 143 15.69 3.71 2.24
C TRP A 143 16.76 4.81 2.23
N SER A 144 17.64 4.80 1.20
CA SER A 144 18.73 5.75 1.03
C SER A 144 18.25 7.16 0.66
N GLU A 145 19.08 8.18 0.93
CA GLU A 145 18.80 9.56 0.50
C GLU A 145 18.62 9.68 -1.02
N THR A 146 19.36 8.89 -1.80
CA THR A 146 19.22 8.87 -3.27
C THR A 146 17.82 8.45 -3.68
N THR A 147 17.30 7.37 -3.11
CA THR A 147 15.92 6.90 -3.36
C THR A 147 14.90 7.94 -2.89
N ASN A 148 15.16 8.57 -1.76
CA ASN A 148 14.28 9.61 -1.22
C ASN A 148 14.15 10.82 -2.16
N LYS A 149 15.27 11.25 -2.76
CA LYS A 149 15.29 12.32 -3.77
C LYS A 149 14.46 11.99 -5.01
N TRP A 150 14.42 10.74 -5.44
CA TRP A 150 13.56 10.36 -6.59
C TRP A 150 12.08 10.47 -6.26
N VAL A 151 11.69 10.01 -5.06
CA VAL A 151 10.30 10.12 -4.63
C VAL A 151 9.92 11.58 -4.45
N ALA A 152 10.79 12.40 -3.86
CA ALA A 152 10.57 13.84 -3.74
C ALA A 152 10.43 14.52 -5.12
N ALA A 153 11.33 14.24 -6.05
CA ALA A 153 11.25 14.80 -7.42
C ALA A 153 9.97 14.36 -8.15
N PHE A 154 9.49 13.12 -7.92
CA PHE A 154 8.21 12.65 -8.44
C PHE A 154 7.04 13.47 -7.86
N LEU A 155 7.03 13.70 -6.56
CA LEU A 155 6.01 14.51 -5.88
C LEU A 155 6.01 15.96 -6.38
N GLU A 156 7.18 16.58 -6.47
CA GLU A 156 7.36 17.96 -6.95
C GLU A 156 6.90 18.12 -8.40
N ALA A 157 7.17 17.14 -9.28
CA ALA A 157 6.67 17.11 -10.65
C ALA A 157 5.12 17.06 -10.74
N HIS A 158 4.46 16.65 -9.66
CA HIS A 158 2.99 16.64 -9.54
C HIS A 158 2.44 17.79 -8.68
N GLY A 159 3.27 18.78 -8.35
CA GLY A 159 2.84 19.99 -7.62
C GLY A 159 2.71 19.79 -6.11
N ILE A 160 3.33 18.74 -5.55
CA ILE A 160 3.42 18.50 -4.11
C ILE A 160 4.81 18.94 -3.63
N GLU A 161 4.84 19.98 -2.80
CA GLU A 161 6.08 20.51 -2.21
C GLU A 161 6.59 19.60 -1.09
N VAL A 162 7.89 19.25 -1.12
CA VAL A 162 8.52 18.44 -0.07
C VAL A 162 9.34 19.34 0.86
N LEU A 163 8.75 19.70 2.00
CA LEU A 163 9.33 20.65 2.97
C LEU A 163 10.52 20.09 3.76
N SER A 164 10.56 18.79 3.92
CA SER A 164 11.65 18.11 4.62
C SER A 164 11.81 16.69 4.13
N GLN A 165 13.03 16.17 4.23
CA GLN A 165 13.35 14.80 3.88
C GLN A 165 14.22 14.16 4.96
N VAL A 166 13.79 13.01 5.48
CA VAL A 166 14.56 12.20 6.44
C VAL A 166 14.65 10.78 5.90
N ALA A 167 15.87 10.32 5.62
CA ALA A 167 16.15 8.97 5.14
C ALA A 167 16.97 8.20 6.18
N MET A 168 16.69 6.90 6.36
CA MET A 168 17.45 6.03 7.26
C MET A 168 18.74 5.47 6.62
N GLY A 169 18.83 5.49 5.30
CA GLY A 169 20.00 5.00 4.57
C GLY A 169 20.02 3.48 4.34
N VAL A 170 18.96 2.75 4.65
CA VAL A 170 18.92 1.28 4.48
C VAL A 170 18.77 0.92 3.01
N VAL A 171 19.65 0.06 2.49
CA VAL A 171 19.66 -0.39 1.09
C VAL A 171 19.07 -1.79 0.94
N SER A 172 19.29 -2.67 1.91
CA SER A 172 18.73 -4.02 1.93
C SER A 172 17.25 -3.99 2.26
N ASN A 173 16.42 -4.47 1.33
CA ASN A 173 14.97 -4.51 1.57
C ASN A 173 14.61 -5.45 2.74
N ASN A 174 15.35 -6.55 2.92
CA ASN A 174 15.16 -7.45 4.07
C ASN A 174 15.47 -6.79 5.42
N GLU A 175 16.46 -5.88 5.45
CA GLU A 175 16.77 -5.12 6.68
C GLU A 175 15.65 -4.13 7.01
N VAL A 176 15.08 -3.48 6.00
CA VAL A 176 13.92 -2.60 6.21
C VAL A 176 12.77 -3.37 6.88
N GLY A 177 12.45 -4.58 6.40
CA GLY A 177 11.37 -5.39 6.97
C GLY A 177 11.60 -5.88 8.42
N ARG A 178 12.82 -5.72 8.94
CA ARG A 178 13.16 -6.04 10.34
C ARG A 178 13.16 -4.84 11.27
N LEU A 179 12.98 -3.63 10.73
CA LEU A 179 12.92 -2.42 11.54
C LEU A 179 11.71 -2.44 12.47
N HIS A 180 11.92 -2.05 13.73
CA HIS A 180 10.81 -1.91 14.66
C HIS A 180 9.89 -0.75 14.26
N PRO A 181 8.57 -0.83 14.44
CA PRO A 181 7.63 0.27 14.11
C PRO A 181 8.00 1.62 14.73
N ASP A 182 8.60 1.65 15.92
CA ASP A 182 9.05 2.89 16.58
C ASP A 182 10.01 3.69 15.72
N THR A 183 10.79 3.03 14.83
CA THR A 183 11.67 3.74 13.89
C THR A 183 10.86 4.61 12.94
N ALA A 184 9.69 4.14 12.50
CA ALA A 184 8.79 4.91 11.65
C ALA A 184 8.17 6.09 12.41
N PHE A 185 7.77 5.88 13.65
CA PHE A 185 7.26 6.94 14.51
C PHE A 185 8.28 8.05 14.72
N GLU A 186 9.50 7.71 15.14
CA GLU A 186 10.55 8.70 15.41
C GLU A 186 11.00 9.44 14.16
N HIS A 187 11.13 8.74 13.00
CA HIS A 187 11.50 9.40 11.75
C HIS A 187 10.38 10.29 11.20
N GLY A 188 9.13 9.89 11.37
CA GLY A 188 7.98 10.74 11.05
C GLY A 188 7.96 12.03 11.89
N ARG A 189 8.18 11.93 13.19
CA ARG A 189 8.31 13.10 14.07
C ARG A 189 9.49 14.00 13.69
N LYS A 190 10.63 13.40 13.39
CA LYS A 190 11.83 14.14 12.96
C LYS A 190 11.62 14.88 11.64
N ALA A 191 10.89 14.29 10.72
CA ALA A 191 10.58 14.89 9.43
C ALA A 191 9.56 16.02 9.57
N ASP A 192 8.61 15.93 10.49
CA ASP A 192 7.49 16.87 10.60
C ASP A 192 7.94 18.34 10.58
N ARG A 193 7.14 19.16 9.93
CA ARG A 193 7.27 20.63 9.86
C ARG A 193 5.92 21.26 10.14
N LYS A 194 5.93 22.39 10.85
CA LYS A 194 4.71 23.10 11.26
C LYS A 194 3.80 23.41 10.06
N ASP A 195 4.39 23.77 8.95
CA ASP A 195 3.72 24.20 7.72
C ASP A 195 3.49 23.04 6.72
N ALA A 196 3.86 21.80 7.04
CA ALA A 196 3.46 20.63 6.28
C ALA A 196 1.99 20.30 6.50
N ASP A 197 1.29 19.93 5.43
CA ASP A 197 -0.12 19.52 5.48
C ASP A 197 -0.27 18.06 5.95
N ALA A 198 0.78 17.24 5.74
CA ALA A 198 0.84 15.84 6.16
C ALA A 198 2.28 15.38 6.40
N VAL A 199 2.43 14.30 7.16
CA VAL A 199 3.65 13.49 7.23
C VAL A 199 3.48 12.27 6.32
N PHE A 200 4.44 12.03 5.42
CA PHE A 200 4.46 10.86 4.55
C PHE A 200 5.58 9.91 4.94
N LEU A 201 5.21 8.69 5.35
CA LEU A 201 6.12 7.59 5.64
C LEU A 201 6.23 6.70 4.39
N ALA A 202 7.31 6.87 3.64
CA ALA A 202 7.51 6.19 2.36
C ALA A 202 8.34 4.93 2.54
N CYS A 203 7.81 3.82 2.21
CA CYS A 203 8.37 2.48 1.98
C CYS A 203 7.36 1.39 2.38
N GLY A 204 6.90 0.58 1.42
CA GLY A 204 5.94 -0.48 1.69
C GLY A 204 6.48 -1.64 2.53
N ASN A 205 7.80 -1.78 2.68
CA ASN A 205 8.40 -2.81 3.55
C ASN A 205 8.73 -2.31 4.97
N TRP A 206 8.34 -1.10 5.31
CA TRP A 206 8.50 -0.54 6.65
C TRP A 206 7.24 -0.75 7.47
N TRP A 207 7.38 -1.25 8.71
CA TRP A 207 6.26 -1.42 9.63
C TRP A 207 5.72 -0.06 10.05
N THR A 208 4.54 0.29 9.57
CA THR A 208 3.94 1.62 9.76
C THR A 208 2.50 1.57 10.26
N ALA A 209 1.74 0.53 9.95
CA ALA A 209 0.31 0.48 10.22
C ALA A 209 -0.03 0.73 11.70
N SER A 210 0.71 0.11 12.62
CA SER A 210 0.45 0.18 14.07
C SER A 210 0.74 1.55 14.70
N ILE A 211 1.52 2.42 14.03
CA ILE A 211 1.94 3.71 14.61
C ILE A 211 1.20 4.92 14.00
N VAL A 212 0.43 4.73 12.94
CA VAL A 212 -0.20 5.85 12.22
C VAL A 212 -1.02 6.73 13.13
N GLU A 213 -1.99 6.17 13.87
CA GLU A 213 -2.85 6.98 14.75
C GLU A 213 -2.09 7.68 15.88
N SER A 214 -1.09 7.02 16.45
CA SER A 214 -0.28 7.63 17.52
C SER A 214 0.58 8.77 16.98
N LEU A 215 1.11 8.62 15.77
CA LEU A 215 1.86 9.68 15.12
C LEU A 215 0.94 10.83 14.67
N GLU A 216 -0.26 10.55 14.13
CA GLU A 216 -1.26 11.60 13.81
C GLU A 216 -1.59 12.46 15.04
N ARG A 217 -1.78 11.82 16.21
CA ARG A 217 -2.00 12.54 17.46
C ARG A 217 -0.79 13.40 17.87
N ALA A 218 0.42 12.88 17.66
CA ALA A 218 1.66 13.56 18.06
C ALA A 218 1.97 14.79 17.19
N VAL A 219 1.67 14.72 15.87
CA VAL A 219 1.95 15.80 14.92
C VAL A 219 0.74 16.66 14.58
N ALA A 220 -0.45 16.28 15.07
CA ALA A 220 -1.75 16.96 14.85
C ALA A 220 -2.12 17.16 13.36
N LYS A 221 -1.72 16.23 12.49
CA LYS A 221 -2.01 16.24 11.03
C LYS A 221 -2.09 14.83 10.47
N PRO A 222 -2.59 14.64 9.22
CA PRO A 222 -2.62 13.33 8.57
C PRO A 222 -1.23 12.69 8.50
N VAL A 223 -1.17 11.39 8.80
CA VAL A 223 0.00 10.54 8.57
C VAL A 223 -0.34 9.54 7.48
N LEU A 224 0.32 9.71 6.35
CA LEU A 224 0.11 8.90 5.17
C LEU A 224 1.29 7.95 4.99
N THR A 225 1.00 6.69 4.73
CA THR A 225 2.03 5.67 4.52
C THR A 225 1.83 5.04 3.14
N THR A 226 2.89 4.47 2.56
CA THR A 226 2.73 3.72 1.32
C THR A 226 1.58 2.71 1.44
N ASN A 227 1.50 2.00 2.57
CA ASN A 227 0.56 0.89 2.73
C ASN A 227 -0.88 1.36 2.93
N ASN A 228 -1.14 2.36 3.80
CA ASN A 228 -2.51 2.82 4.00
C ASN A 228 -3.09 3.54 2.77
N MET A 229 -2.29 4.32 2.04
CA MET A 229 -2.74 4.96 0.79
C MET A 229 -3.03 3.93 -0.31
N THR A 230 -2.14 2.94 -0.47
CA THR A 230 -2.31 1.90 -1.48
C THR A 230 -3.54 1.05 -1.20
N LEU A 231 -3.78 0.68 0.05
CA LEU A 231 -4.96 -0.09 0.45
C LEU A 231 -6.24 0.73 0.29
N TRP A 232 -6.27 1.97 0.82
CA TRP A 232 -7.43 2.88 0.66
C TRP A 232 -7.83 3.00 -0.80
N HIS A 233 -6.88 3.28 -1.67
CA HIS A 233 -7.13 3.45 -3.09
C HIS A 233 -7.69 2.18 -3.74
N ALA A 234 -7.10 1.01 -3.44
CA ALA A 234 -7.58 -0.25 -3.94
C ALA A 234 -9.01 -0.56 -3.48
N LEU A 235 -9.30 -0.37 -2.19
CA LEU A 235 -10.66 -0.55 -1.62
C LEU A 235 -11.68 0.36 -2.30
N ARG A 236 -11.36 1.65 -2.45
CA ARG A 236 -12.24 2.61 -3.13
C ARG A 236 -12.49 2.24 -4.59
N LYS A 237 -11.46 1.81 -5.31
CA LYS A 237 -11.55 1.38 -6.72
C LYS A 237 -12.49 0.18 -6.91
N ILE A 238 -12.58 -0.72 -5.95
CA ILE A 238 -13.47 -1.89 -6.01
C ILE A 238 -14.81 -1.68 -5.29
N GLY A 239 -15.13 -0.43 -4.93
CA GLY A 239 -16.42 -0.05 -4.36
C GLY A 239 -16.58 -0.40 -2.88
N VAL A 240 -15.51 -0.58 -2.14
CA VAL A 240 -15.51 -0.76 -0.67
C VAL A 240 -15.35 0.60 -0.02
N SER A 241 -16.31 0.98 0.82
CA SER A 241 -16.34 2.26 1.56
C SER A 241 -16.41 2.09 3.07
N GLU A 242 -16.35 0.86 3.55
CA GLU A 242 -16.30 0.56 4.98
C GLU A 242 -15.03 1.13 5.60
N GLY A 243 -15.18 1.96 6.64
CA GLY A 243 -14.07 2.53 7.38
C GLY A 243 -13.30 1.47 8.15
N VAL A 244 -11.98 1.60 8.21
CA VAL A 244 -11.07 0.70 8.94
C VAL A 244 -10.38 1.50 10.05
N PRO A 245 -10.95 1.56 11.25
CA PRO A 245 -10.37 2.31 12.38
C PRO A 245 -9.07 1.66 12.86
N GLY A 246 -8.21 2.46 13.50
CA GLY A 246 -6.94 1.99 14.05
C GLY A 246 -5.72 2.26 13.16
N PHE A 247 -5.93 2.71 11.91
CA PHE A 247 -4.87 2.86 10.92
C PHE A 247 -4.80 4.27 10.31
N GLY A 248 -5.23 5.27 11.08
CA GLY A 248 -5.23 6.67 10.70
C GLY A 248 -6.50 7.11 9.97
N ARG A 249 -6.67 8.42 9.87
CA ARG A 249 -7.92 9.02 9.35
C ARG A 249 -8.23 8.63 7.91
N LEU A 250 -7.23 8.42 7.06
CA LEU A 250 -7.47 8.04 5.67
C LEU A 250 -8.28 6.73 5.55
N LEU A 251 -7.95 5.72 6.34
CA LEU A 251 -8.67 4.44 6.35
C LEU A 251 -9.90 4.47 7.25
N SER A 252 -9.90 5.26 8.33
CA SER A 252 -11.09 5.40 9.19
C SER A 252 -12.22 6.14 8.49
N ASP A 253 -11.91 7.23 7.79
CA ASP A 253 -12.90 8.10 7.15
C ASP A 253 -13.27 7.62 5.73
N MET A 254 -12.40 6.83 5.11
CA MET A 254 -12.56 6.31 3.75
C MET A 254 -13.09 7.32 2.74
N PRO A 255 -12.46 8.51 2.59
CA PRO A 255 -12.94 9.54 1.68
C PRO A 255 -13.00 9.04 0.23
N ASP A 256 -13.83 9.68 -0.60
CA ASP A 256 -13.96 9.33 -2.00
C ASP A 256 -12.69 9.62 -2.81
N LEU A 257 -12.49 8.88 -3.90
CA LEU A 257 -11.41 9.17 -4.86
C LEU A 257 -11.59 10.54 -5.50
N PRO A 258 -10.52 11.22 -5.92
CA PRO A 258 -10.61 12.49 -6.61
C PRO A 258 -11.50 12.38 -7.85
N GLY A 259 -12.44 13.32 -8.02
CA GLY A 259 -13.37 13.33 -9.16
C GLY A 259 -14.48 12.28 -9.12
N ALA A 260 -14.63 11.52 -8.04
CA ALA A 260 -15.78 10.66 -7.87
C ALA A 260 -17.06 11.50 -7.72
N ILE A 261 -18.09 11.17 -8.50
CA ILE A 261 -19.42 11.75 -8.31
C ILE A 261 -19.96 11.16 -7.01
N PRO A 262 -20.39 11.99 -6.02
CA PRO A 262 -20.96 11.46 -4.79
C PRO A 262 -22.11 10.51 -5.11
N ALA A 263 -22.07 9.30 -4.54
CA ALA A 263 -23.21 8.40 -4.63
C ALA A 263 -24.43 9.14 -4.08
N LYS A 264 -25.49 9.29 -4.88
CA LYS A 264 -26.75 9.86 -4.40
C LYS A 264 -27.14 9.04 -3.16
N ALA A 265 -27.31 9.73 -2.04
CA ALA A 265 -27.88 9.13 -0.84
C ALA A 265 -29.20 8.43 -1.23
N ALA A 266 -29.23 7.13 -1.04
CA ALA A 266 -30.41 6.30 -1.29
C ALA A 266 -31.42 6.46 -0.16
#